data_f5bb2f89b5ac5c4a4f0b42a1029df823
#
_entry.id   f5bb2f89b5ac5c4a4f0b42a1029df823
#
_cell.length_a   1.000
_cell.length_b   1.000
_cell.length_c   1.000
_cell.angle_alpha   90.00
_cell.angle_beta   90.00
_cell.angle_gamma   90.00
#
_symmetry.space_group_name_H-M   'P 1'
#
loop_
_entity.id
_entity.type
_entity.pdbx_description
1 polymer ?
#
loop_
_entity_poly.entity_id
_entity_poly.type
_entity_poly.pdbx_seq_one_letter_code
_entity_poly.pdbx_strand_id
1 'polypeptide(L)'
;VPAVRVRHPHGAAAVSTGETSLNGTHHPAGLRTLFFTELWERFSYYGMRALLVLFMVEAVESGGLGLTDATATAIYGLYTAAVYMVALPGGWIADRLLGAQRAIWYGGIVIMLGHFTLAIPSIYAFFAGLLLVTLGTGLLKPNISAVVGELYAPGDARRDAGFTLYYMGINLGAAIGPLICSTLGESTRFGWHWGFAAAGIGMLLGLVYFHFSQPLLGDAGRYPSLRPGNVADRPALRSAWRRVATGLAIVLGM
;
A
#
# COMPACT_ATOMS: atom_id res chain seq x y z
N VAL A 1 51.56 -22.48 -62.12
CA VAL A 1 50.58 -22.53 -61.05
C VAL A 1 50.72 -21.27 -60.20
N PRO A 2 49.78 -20.32 -60.19
CA PRO A 2 49.88 -19.10 -59.41
C PRO A 2 49.45 -19.29 -57.97
N ALA A 3 50.26 -18.78 -57.05
CA ALA A 3 50.01 -18.79 -55.61
C ALA A 3 48.86 -17.82 -55.22
N VAL A 4 47.83 -18.36 -54.56
CA VAL A 4 46.74 -17.58 -54.01
C VAL A 4 47.20 -16.91 -52.69
N ARG A 5 47.22 -15.58 -52.67
CA ARG A 5 47.56 -14.77 -51.51
C ARG A 5 46.32 -14.56 -50.66
N VAL A 6 46.18 -15.29 -49.53
CA VAL A 6 45.14 -15.08 -48.54
C VAL A 6 45.45 -13.79 -47.75
N ARG A 7 44.62 -12.78 -47.91
CA ARG A 7 44.66 -11.56 -47.07
C ARG A 7 43.88 -11.85 -45.78
N HIS A 8 44.54 -11.82 -44.63
CA HIS A 8 43.90 -11.72 -43.33
C HIS A 8 43.53 -10.24 -43.06
N PRO A 9 42.26 -9.93 -42.75
CA PRO A 9 41.93 -8.62 -42.24
C PRO A 9 42.18 -8.62 -40.72
N HIS A 10 43.28 -7.96 -40.30
CA HIS A 10 43.42 -7.52 -38.93
C HIS A 10 42.49 -6.32 -38.71
N GLY A 11 41.25 -6.60 -38.32
CA GLY A 11 40.36 -5.65 -37.67
C GLY A 11 40.51 -5.84 -36.17
N ALA A 12 41.38 -5.08 -35.51
CA ALA A 12 41.33 -4.95 -34.06
C ALA A 12 39.99 -4.29 -33.69
N ALA A 13 39.05 -5.11 -33.25
CA ALA A 13 37.87 -4.58 -32.57
C ALA A 13 38.37 -3.85 -31.32
N ALA A 14 38.26 -2.53 -31.31
CA ALA A 14 38.41 -1.73 -30.12
C ALA A 14 37.40 -2.26 -29.10
N VAL A 15 37.89 -2.94 -28.07
CA VAL A 15 37.14 -3.19 -26.85
C VAL A 15 36.84 -1.81 -26.30
N SER A 16 35.62 -1.32 -26.54
CA SER A 16 35.11 -0.17 -25.81
C SER A 16 35.03 -0.63 -24.36
N THR A 17 36.01 -0.24 -23.56
CA THR A 17 35.88 -0.22 -22.11
C THR A 17 34.71 0.69 -21.84
N GLY A 18 33.51 0.04 -21.71
CA GLY A 18 32.31 0.70 -21.22
C GLY A 18 32.69 1.32 -19.88
N GLU A 19 32.76 2.63 -19.86
CA GLU A 19 32.79 3.40 -18.64
C GLU A 19 31.59 2.91 -17.81
N THR A 20 31.86 2.08 -16.81
CA THR A 20 30.91 1.71 -15.78
C THR A 20 30.62 3.01 -15.05
N SER A 21 29.58 3.70 -15.50
CA SER A 21 29.12 4.95 -14.91
C SER A 21 28.94 4.72 -13.42
N LEU A 22 29.69 5.45 -12.61
CA LEU A 22 29.61 5.47 -11.14
C LEU A 22 28.22 5.95 -10.61
N ASN A 23 27.26 6.17 -11.48
CA ASN A 23 25.86 6.44 -11.16
C ASN A 23 25.12 5.25 -10.53
N GLY A 24 25.77 4.10 -10.34
CA GLY A 24 25.16 2.87 -9.83
C GLY A 24 25.03 2.74 -8.32
N THR A 25 25.47 3.69 -7.51
CA THR A 25 25.48 3.55 -6.04
C THR A 25 24.19 4.04 -5.36
N HIS A 26 23.43 4.92 -5.98
CA HIS A 26 22.22 5.49 -5.38
C HIS A 26 20.95 4.75 -5.81
N HIS A 27 20.05 4.51 -4.82
CA HIS A 27 18.71 3.99 -5.11
C HIS A 27 17.86 5.00 -5.88
N PRO A 28 16.87 4.55 -6.67
CA PRO A 28 15.91 5.44 -7.33
C PRO A 28 15.21 6.36 -6.32
N ALA A 29 15.04 7.63 -6.65
CA ALA A 29 14.44 8.62 -5.75
C ALA A 29 13.01 8.24 -5.31
N GLY A 30 12.27 7.53 -6.17
CA GLY A 30 10.95 7.00 -5.88
C GLY A 30 10.90 6.01 -4.72
N LEU A 31 12.01 5.33 -4.39
CA LEU A 31 12.08 4.44 -3.24
C LEU A 31 11.77 5.18 -1.93
N ARG A 32 12.26 6.42 -1.80
CA ARG A 32 11.97 7.26 -0.64
C ARG A 32 10.47 7.56 -0.50
N THR A 33 9.80 7.80 -1.63
CA THR A 33 8.34 7.99 -1.65
C THR A 33 7.63 6.77 -1.09
N LEU A 34 7.98 5.57 -1.56
CA LEU A 34 7.34 4.33 -1.12
C LEU A 34 7.69 3.97 0.33
N PHE A 35 8.95 4.21 0.75
CA PHE A 35 9.40 4.01 2.13
C PHE A 35 8.54 4.80 3.13
N PHE A 36 8.41 6.12 2.94
CA PHE A 36 7.67 6.95 3.89
C PHE A 36 6.16 6.74 3.80
N THR A 37 5.62 6.48 2.62
CA THR A 37 4.20 6.15 2.46
C THR A 37 3.85 4.87 3.20
N GLU A 38 4.66 3.83 3.03
CA GLU A 38 4.48 2.56 3.73
C GLU A 38 4.69 2.70 5.24
N LEU A 39 5.71 3.47 5.67
CA LEU A 39 5.95 3.74 7.08
C LEU A 39 4.69 4.30 7.77
N TRP A 40 4.08 5.33 7.19
CA TRP A 40 2.89 5.95 7.74
C TRP A 40 1.65 5.07 7.64
N GLU A 41 1.52 4.30 6.57
CA GLU A 41 0.45 3.32 6.43
C GLU A 41 0.60 2.22 7.48
N ARG A 42 1.81 1.67 7.68
CA ARG A 42 2.07 0.69 8.73
C ARG A 42 1.89 1.26 10.14
N PHE A 43 2.30 2.48 10.37
CA PHE A 43 1.99 3.21 11.60
C PHE A 43 0.48 3.20 11.87
N SER A 44 -0.33 3.59 10.90
CA SER A 44 -1.79 3.68 11.05
C SER A 44 -2.41 2.30 11.26
N TYR A 45 -2.01 1.32 10.46
CA TYR A 45 -2.55 -0.04 10.52
C TYR A 45 -2.22 -0.75 11.83
N TYR A 46 -0.95 -0.78 12.23
CA TYR A 46 -0.54 -1.46 13.46
C TYR A 46 -0.94 -0.67 14.72
N GLY A 47 -0.96 0.66 14.65
CA GLY A 47 -1.46 1.51 15.72
C GLY A 47 -2.93 1.24 16.02
N MET A 48 -3.78 1.23 15.00
CA MET A 48 -5.20 0.86 15.15
C MET A 48 -5.36 -0.58 15.62
N ARG A 49 -4.60 -1.51 15.03
CA ARG A 49 -4.70 -2.93 15.33
C ARG A 49 -4.37 -3.27 16.80
N ALA A 50 -3.43 -2.56 17.39
CA ALA A 50 -3.06 -2.72 18.81
C ALA A 50 -4.22 -2.38 19.74
N LEU A 51 -5.04 -1.39 19.37
CA LEU A 51 -6.21 -0.97 20.15
C LEU A 51 -7.44 -1.86 19.94
N LEU A 52 -7.53 -2.56 18.80
CA LEU A 52 -8.78 -3.09 18.29
C LEU A 52 -9.45 -4.06 19.24
N VAL A 53 -8.72 -5.07 19.75
CA VAL A 53 -9.27 -6.06 20.68
C VAL A 53 -9.53 -5.43 22.04
N LEU A 54 -8.61 -4.60 22.54
CA LEU A 54 -8.74 -3.93 23.83
C LEU A 54 -9.99 -3.05 23.86
N PHE A 55 -10.21 -2.24 22.83
CA PHE A 55 -11.41 -1.41 22.69
C PHE A 55 -12.70 -2.24 22.65
N MET A 56 -12.70 -3.39 21.96
CA MET A 56 -13.87 -4.24 21.85
C MET A 56 -14.27 -4.89 23.17
N VAL A 57 -13.31 -5.27 24.02
CA VAL A 57 -13.59 -5.93 25.31
C VAL A 57 -13.77 -4.95 26.46
N GLU A 58 -13.23 -3.72 26.35
CA GLU A 58 -13.36 -2.70 27.37
C GLU A 58 -14.83 -2.39 27.68
N ALA A 59 -15.12 -2.11 28.94
CA ALA A 59 -16.47 -1.80 29.42
C ALA A 59 -17.07 -0.58 28.71
N VAL A 60 -18.38 -0.59 28.49
CA VAL A 60 -19.10 0.51 27.83
C VAL A 60 -18.97 1.82 28.62
N GLU A 61 -18.93 1.73 29.95
CA GLU A 61 -18.75 2.86 30.87
C GLU A 61 -17.38 3.52 30.70
N SER A 62 -16.38 2.74 30.27
CA SER A 62 -15.02 3.21 29.94
C SER A 62 -14.85 3.60 28.47
N GLY A 63 -15.95 3.64 27.71
CA GLY A 63 -15.96 4.03 26.29
C GLY A 63 -15.62 2.91 25.33
N GLY A 64 -15.56 1.65 25.77
CA GLY A 64 -15.39 0.46 24.93
C GLY A 64 -16.70 -0.09 24.40
N LEU A 65 -16.69 -1.30 23.81
CA LEU A 65 -17.88 -1.97 23.27
C LEU A 65 -18.49 -3.03 24.21
N GLY A 66 -17.81 -3.42 25.29
CA GLY A 66 -18.26 -4.41 26.26
C GLY A 66 -18.48 -5.82 25.67
N LEU A 67 -17.75 -6.17 24.60
CA LEU A 67 -17.88 -7.48 23.97
C LEU A 67 -17.10 -8.54 24.77
N THR A 68 -17.54 -9.80 24.66
CA THR A 68 -16.75 -10.91 25.23
C THR A 68 -15.47 -11.13 24.45
N ASP A 69 -14.42 -11.66 25.11
CA ASP A 69 -13.13 -11.99 24.48
C ASP A 69 -13.30 -12.88 23.25
N ALA A 70 -14.19 -13.86 23.33
CA ALA A 70 -14.47 -14.75 22.20
C ALA A 70 -15.05 -14.01 20.99
N THR A 71 -15.99 -13.09 21.21
CA THR A 71 -16.58 -12.27 20.15
C THR A 71 -15.58 -11.29 19.57
N ALA A 72 -14.82 -10.60 20.40
CA ALA A 72 -13.78 -9.65 19.98
C ALA A 72 -12.70 -10.34 19.15
N THR A 73 -12.23 -11.51 19.59
CA THR A 73 -11.23 -12.31 18.86
C THR A 73 -11.78 -12.82 17.53
N ALA A 74 -13.05 -13.23 17.47
CA ALA A 74 -13.70 -13.66 16.23
C ALA A 74 -13.81 -12.49 15.21
N ILE A 75 -14.24 -11.31 15.65
CA ILE A 75 -14.30 -10.10 14.82
C ILE A 75 -12.92 -9.74 14.31
N TYR A 76 -11.91 -9.76 15.18
CA TYR A 76 -10.52 -9.49 14.81
C TYR A 76 -9.99 -10.49 13.77
N GLY A 77 -10.26 -11.77 13.95
CA GLY A 77 -9.89 -12.82 12.99
C GLY A 77 -10.58 -12.63 11.64
N LEU A 78 -11.88 -12.34 11.64
CA LEU A 78 -12.64 -12.07 10.40
C LEU A 78 -12.11 -10.82 9.69
N TYR A 79 -11.88 -9.73 10.41
CA TYR A 79 -11.27 -8.51 9.88
C TYR A 79 -9.92 -8.79 9.22
N THR A 80 -9.04 -9.52 9.92
CA THR A 80 -7.71 -9.85 9.40
C THR A 80 -7.80 -10.70 8.13
N ALA A 81 -8.66 -11.74 8.13
CA ALA A 81 -8.90 -12.57 6.94
C ALA A 81 -9.44 -11.73 5.76
N ALA A 82 -10.39 -10.84 6.03
CA ALA A 82 -10.98 -9.96 5.02
C ALA A 82 -9.93 -9.04 4.36
N VAL A 83 -9.00 -8.47 5.13
CA VAL A 83 -7.89 -7.65 4.62
C VAL A 83 -7.05 -8.42 3.59
N TYR A 84 -6.73 -9.69 3.87
CA TYR A 84 -5.97 -10.53 2.92
C TYR A 84 -6.81 -10.91 1.70
N MET A 85 -8.09 -11.23 1.88
CA MET A 85 -8.97 -11.61 0.77
C MET A 85 -9.20 -10.44 -0.21
N VAL A 86 -9.37 -9.22 0.30
CA VAL A 86 -9.62 -8.02 -0.53
C VAL A 86 -8.36 -7.57 -1.28
N ALA A 87 -7.17 -8.01 -0.87
CA ALA A 87 -5.92 -7.70 -1.58
C ALA A 87 -5.91 -8.25 -3.02
N LEU A 88 -6.52 -9.42 -3.27
CA LEU A 88 -6.58 -10.01 -4.62
C LEU A 88 -7.41 -9.15 -5.60
N PRO A 89 -8.69 -8.83 -5.31
CA PRO A 89 -9.44 -7.92 -6.18
C PRO A 89 -8.85 -6.51 -6.22
N GLY A 90 -8.22 -6.04 -5.15
CA GLY A 90 -7.55 -4.73 -5.11
C GLY A 90 -6.37 -4.63 -6.09
N GLY A 91 -5.51 -5.64 -6.11
CA GLY A 91 -4.43 -5.76 -7.11
C GLY A 91 -4.98 -5.82 -8.53
N TRP A 92 -6.01 -6.66 -8.76
CA TRP A 92 -6.64 -6.76 -10.08
C TRP A 92 -7.24 -5.42 -10.58
N ILE A 93 -7.88 -4.65 -9.67
CA ILE A 93 -8.42 -3.32 -10.00
C ILE A 93 -7.29 -2.37 -10.39
N ALA A 94 -6.19 -2.37 -9.65
CA ALA A 94 -5.04 -1.55 -9.97
C ALA A 94 -4.43 -1.91 -11.31
N ASP A 95 -4.16 -3.19 -11.56
CA ASP A 95 -3.52 -3.67 -12.78
C ASP A 95 -4.36 -3.39 -14.04
N ARG A 96 -5.68 -3.47 -13.92
CA ARG A 96 -6.57 -3.37 -15.07
C ARG A 96 -7.17 -1.98 -15.29
N LEU A 97 -7.46 -1.23 -14.22
CA LEU A 97 -8.33 -0.06 -14.28
C LEU A 97 -7.66 1.25 -13.85
N LEU A 98 -6.87 1.23 -12.76
CA LEU A 98 -6.40 2.46 -12.13
C LEU A 98 -4.93 2.77 -12.43
N GLY A 99 -4.09 1.74 -12.50
CA GLY A 99 -2.64 1.85 -12.30
C GLY A 99 -2.29 1.85 -10.79
N ALA A 100 -1.14 1.31 -10.44
CA ALA A 100 -0.74 1.11 -9.05
C ALA A 100 -0.63 2.44 -8.27
N GLN A 101 -0.09 3.51 -8.87
CA GLN A 101 0.01 4.81 -8.19
C GLN A 101 -1.36 5.36 -7.74
N ARG A 102 -2.37 5.26 -8.61
CA ARG A 102 -3.74 5.71 -8.26
C ARG A 102 -4.39 4.78 -7.25
N ALA A 103 -4.14 3.49 -7.34
CA ALA A 103 -4.65 2.53 -6.36
C ALA A 103 -4.07 2.78 -4.96
N ILE A 104 -2.78 3.11 -4.85
CA ILE A 104 -2.13 3.53 -3.59
C ILE A 104 -2.80 4.80 -3.06
N TRP A 105 -3.01 5.81 -3.90
CA TRP A 105 -3.61 7.07 -3.51
C TRP A 105 -5.04 6.91 -3.00
N TYR A 106 -5.92 6.27 -3.78
CA TYR A 106 -7.31 6.07 -3.38
C TYR A 106 -7.43 5.09 -2.20
N GLY A 107 -6.62 4.03 -2.19
CA GLY A 107 -6.56 3.10 -1.07
C GLY A 107 -6.19 3.82 0.23
N GLY A 108 -5.18 4.69 0.19
CA GLY A 108 -4.77 5.50 1.32
C GLY A 108 -5.85 6.45 1.82
N ILE A 109 -6.58 7.12 0.92
CA ILE A 109 -7.73 7.97 1.29
C ILE A 109 -8.80 7.15 2.02
N VAL A 110 -9.14 5.97 1.49
CA VAL A 110 -10.16 5.10 2.10
C VAL A 110 -9.70 4.59 3.47
N ILE A 111 -8.42 4.23 3.64
CA ILE A 111 -7.84 3.86 4.96
C ILE A 111 -7.96 5.04 5.93
N MET A 112 -7.54 6.24 5.52
CA MET A 112 -7.61 7.45 6.34
C MET A 112 -9.03 7.72 6.81
N LEU A 113 -10.00 7.70 5.91
CA LEU A 113 -11.42 7.87 6.24
C LEU A 113 -11.90 6.77 7.19
N GLY A 114 -11.44 5.52 7.00
CA GLY A 114 -11.75 4.40 7.90
C GLY A 114 -11.27 4.67 9.32
N HIS A 115 -10.05 5.14 9.52
CA HIS A 115 -9.52 5.46 10.85
C HIS A 115 -10.28 6.63 11.51
N PHE A 116 -10.62 7.67 10.76
CA PHE A 116 -11.44 8.76 11.32
C PHE A 116 -12.87 8.31 11.62
N THR A 117 -13.40 7.37 10.86
CA THR A 117 -14.71 6.76 11.15
C THR A 117 -14.65 5.94 12.44
N LEU A 118 -13.56 5.17 12.68
CA LEU A 118 -13.32 4.45 13.95
C LEU A 118 -13.23 5.40 15.15
N ALA A 119 -12.81 6.64 14.94
CA ALA A 119 -12.73 7.66 15.99
C ALA A 119 -14.11 8.23 16.38
N ILE A 120 -15.19 7.88 15.69
CA ILE A 120 -16.56 8.30 16.04
C ILE A 120 -17.13 7.32 17.09
N PRO A 121 -17.68 7.80 18.24
CA PRO A 121 -18.21 6.96 19.31
C PRO A 121 -19.56 6.33 18.92
N SER A 122 -19.52 5.33 18.03
CA SER A 122 -20.71 4.61 17.56
C SER A 122 -20.32 3.21 17.08
N ILE A 123 -21.09 2.21 17.46
CA ILE A 123 -20.87 0.83 17.01
C ILE A 123 -21.01 0.69 15.49
N TYR A 124 -21.90 1.45 14.87
CA TYR A 124 -22.06 1.46 13.41
C TYR A 124 -20.85 2.08 12.73
N ALA A 125 -20.31 3.17 13.29
CA ALA A 125 -19.09 3.80 12.80
C ALA A 125 -17.88 2.87 12.96
N PHE A 126 -17.82 2.11 14.06
CA PHE A 126 -16.77 1.12 14.27
C PHE A 126 -16.73 0.08 13.15
N PHE A 127 -17.83 -0.59 12.83
CA PHE A 127 -17.87 -1.59 11.76
C PHE A 127 -17.69 -0.97 10.37
N ALA A 128 -18.27 0.21 10.13
CA ALA A 128 -18.04 0.95 8.87
C ALA A 128 -16.56 1.34 8.71
N GLY A 129 -15.91 1.77 9.78
CA GLY A 129 -14.48 2.08 9.79
C GLY A 129 -13.61 0.86 9.47
N LEU A 130 -13.89 -0.31 10.09
CA LEU A 130 -13.20 -1.57 9.77
C LEU A 130 -13.37 -1.97 8.31
N LEU A 131 -14.58 -1.82 7.76
CA LEU A 131 -14.84 -2.10 6.35
C LEU A 131 -14.02 -1.18 5.44
N LEU A 132 -14.01 0.13 5.72
CA LEU A 132 -13.23 1.10 4.95
C LEU A 132 -11.73 0.80 5.02
N VAL A 133 -11.18 0.53 6.21
CA VAL A 133 -9.76 0.15 6.34
C VAL A 133 -9.47 -1.12 5.54
N THR A 134 -10.34 -2.12 5.59
CA THR A 134 -10.20 -3.37 4.83
C THR A 134 -10.13 -3.10 3.32
N LEU A 135 -11.09 -2.35 2.78
CA LEU A 135 -11.16 -2.02 1.35
C LEU A 135 -9.96 -1.19 0.89
N GLY A 136 -9.59 -0.18 1.69
CA GLY A 136 -8.45 0.68 1.38
C GLY A 136 -7.12 -0.07 1.42
N THR A 137 -6.91 -0.92 2.43
CA THR A 137 -5.70 -1.76 2.53
C THR A 137 -5.62 -2.75 1.38
N GLY A 138 -6.74 -3.32 0.95
CA GLY A 138 -6.79 -4.18 -0.23
C GLY A 138 -6.35 -3.48 -1.51
N LEU A 139 -6.68 -2.19 -1.68
CA LEU A 139 -6.19 -1.41 -2.81
C LEU A 139 -4.72 -0.99 -2.67
N LEU A 140 -4.28 -0.59 -1.49
CA LEU A 140 -2.94 -0.02 -1.29
C LEU A 140 -1.86 -1.10 -1.24
N LYS A 141 -2.03 -2.09 -0.36
CA LYS A 141 -0.97 -3.02 0.04
C LYS A 141 -0.32 -3.84 -1.10
N PRO A 142 -1.08 -4.50 -2.00
CA PRO A 142 -0.47 -5.27 -3.09
C PRO A 142 0.26 -4.35 -4.08
N ASN A 143 -0.22 -3.13 -4.26
CA ASN A 143 0.25 -2.22 -5.29
C ASN A 143 1.51 -1.47 -4.91
N ILE A 144 1.67 -1.07 -3.64
CA ILE A 144 2.86 -0.33 -3.21
C ILE A 144 4.13 -1.20 -3.32
N SER A 145 4.07 -2.47 -2.97
CA SER A 145 5.19 -3.40 -3.12
C SER A 145 5.51 -3.72 -4.58
N ALA A 146 4.49 -3.77 -5.46
CA ALA A 146 4.69 -3.94 -6.90
C ALA A 146 5.47 -2.75 -7.49
N VAL A 147 5.11 -1.51 -7.13
CA VAL A 147 5.82 -0.30 -7.59
C VAL A 147 7.27 -0.28 -7.12
N VAL A 148 7.60 -0.77 -5.91
CA VAL A 148 9.00 -0.93 -5.47
C VAL A 148 9.79 -1.76 -6.49
N GLY A 149 9.21 -2.87 -6.96
CA GLY A 149 9.83 -3.74 -7.95
C GLY A 149 10.03 -3.06 -9.30
N GLU A 150 9.11 -2.20 -9.72
CA GLU A 150 9.14 -1.48 -11.00
C GLU A 150 10.14 -0.31 -11.03
N LEU A 151 10.61 0.17 -9.87
CA LEU A 151 11.66 1.20 -9.80
C LEU A 151 13.02 0.71 -10.29
N TYR A 152 13.24 -0.59 -10.38
CA TYR A 152 14.50 -1.20 -10.75
C TYR A 152 14.38 -1.92 -12.10
N ALA A 153 15.41 -1.74 -12.95
CA ALA A 153 15.47 -2.49 -14.20
C ALA A 153 15.62 -4.00 -13.93
N PRO A 154 15.16 -4.87 -14.85
CA PRO A 154 15.38 -6.30 -14.73
C PRO A 154 16.88 -6.61 -14.56
N GLY A 155 17.25 -7.38 -13.52
CA GLY A 155 18.64 -7.72 -13.22
C GLY A 155 19.44 -6.66 -12.46
N ASP A 156 18.82 -5.56 -12.02
CA ASP A 156 19.50 -4.55 -11.18
C ASP A 156 19.86 -5.14 -9.81
N ALA A 157 21.15 -5.27 -9.51
CA ALA A 157 21.65 -5.83 -8.25
C ALA A 157 21.23 -5.03 -7.00
N ARG A 158 20.82 -3.75 -7.15
CA ARG A 158 20.35 -2.91 -6.03
C ARG A 158 18.90 -3.20 -5.61
N ARG A 159 18.18 -3.97 -6.41
CA ARG A 159 16.75 -4.24 -6.17
C ARG A 159 16.49 -4.86 -4.80
N ASP A 160 17.27 -5.86 -4.41
CA ASP A 160 17.11 -6.55 -3.11
C ASP A 160 17.43 -5.63 -1.93
N ALA A 161 18.48 -4.80 -2.05
CA ALA A 161 18.78 -3.77 -1.06
C ALA A 161 17.65 -2.71 -0.98
N GLY A 162 17.03 -2.35 -2.12
CA GLY A 162 15.87 -1.47 -2.17
C GLY A 162 14.66 -2.03 -1.43
N PHE A 163 14.37 -3.31 -1.60
CA PHE A 163 13.32 -3.98 -0.82
C PHE A 163 13.67 -4.04 0.66
N THR A 164 14.93 -4.24 1.03
CA THR A 164 15.37 -4.20 2.43
C THR A 164 15.10 -2.84 3.08
N LEU A 165 15.42 -1.74 2.38
CA LEU A 165 15.09 -0.40 2.83
C LEU A 165 13.58 -0.19 2.95
N TYR A 166 12.80 -0.64 1.97
CA TYR A 166 11.34 -0.58 2.02
C TYR A 166 10.77 -1.33 3.24
N TYR A 167 11.23 -2.56 3.51
CA TYR A 167 10.85 -3.33 4.70
C TYR A 167 11.25 -2.68 6.02
N MET A 168 12.35 -1.92 6.03
CA MET A 168 12.73 -1.15 7.21
C MET A 168 11.69 -0.07 7.54
N GLY A 169 11.10 0.58 6.52
CA GLY A 169 9.96 1.48 6.70
C GLY A 169 8.74 0.80 7.32
N ILE A 170 8.40 -0.41 6.85
CA ILE A 170 7.33 -1.24 7.43
C ILE A 170 7.57 -1.47 8.93
N ASN A 171 8.76 -1.95 9.31
CA ASN A 171 9.09 -2.28 10.68
C ASN A 171 9.10 -1.05 11.59
N LEU A 172 9.60 0.08 11.09
CA LEU A 172 9.62 1.33 11.84
C LEU A 172 8.19 1.84 12.12
N GLY A 173 7.32 1.84 11.11
CA GLY A 173 5.91 2.19 11.28
C GLY A 173 5.19 1.24 12.24
N ALA A 174 5.44 -0.08 12.11
CA ALA A 174 4.85 -1.10 12.97
C ALA A 174 5.32 -0.99 14.44
N ALA A 175 6.51 -0.48 14.69
CA ALA A 175 7.02 -0.27 16.05
C ALA A 175 6.46 1.02 16.68
N ILE A 176 6.44 2.14 15.93
CA ILE A 176 6.04 3.44 16.45
C ILE A 176 4.50 3.56 16.58
N GLY A 177 3.75 2.99 15.65
CA GLY A 177 2.29 3.08 15.60
C GLY A 177 1.62 2.62 16.90
N PRO A 178 1.83 1.38 17.36
CA PRO A 178 1.27 0.89 18.62
C PRO A 178 1.65 1.77 19.81
N LEU A 179 2.91 2.19 19.91
CA LEU A 179 3.38 3.03 21.02
C LEU A 179 2.57 4.33 21.15
N ILE A 180 2.36 5.03 20.05
CA ILE A 180 1.65 6.31 20.06
C ILE A 180 0.13 6.09 20.21
N CYS A 181 -0.44 5.20 19.40
CA CYS A 181 -1.89 4.98 19.40
C CYS A 181 -2.38 4.36 20.71
N SER A 182 -1.67 3.37 21.29
CA SER A 182 -2.06 2.78 22.58
C SER A 182 -1.89 3.77 23.73
N THR A 183 -0.79 4.52 23.76
CA THR A 183 -0.61 5.56 24.80
C THR A 183 -1.76 6.57 24.79
N LEU A 184 -2.25 6.98 23.63
CA LEU A 184 -3.40 7.88 23.51
C LEU A 184 -4.72 7.17 23.83
N GLY A 185 -4.92 5.96 23.28
CA GLY A 185 -6.17 5.23 23.40
C GLY A 185 -6.47 4.74 24.83
N GLU A 186 -5.46 4.27 25.54
CA GLU A 186 -5.57 3.78 26.92
C GLU A 186 -5.48 4.90 27.97
N SER A 187 -5.22 6.13 27.54
CA SER A 187 -5.12 7.28 28.42
C SER A 187 -6.50 7.67 28.96
N THR A 188 -6.61 7.82 30.28
CA THR A 188 -7.83 8.34 30.95
C THR A 188 -8.18 9.77 30.54
N ARG A 189 -7.21 10.54 29.99
CA ARG A 189 -7.39 11.91 29.52
C ARG A 189 -7.92 11.99 28.09
N PHE A 190 -7.48 11.08 27.19
CA PHE A 190 -7.79 11.11 25.77
C PHE A 190 -8.81 10.03 25.38
N GLY A 191 -8.55 8.76 25.69
CA GLY A 191 -9.43 7.62 25.44
C GLY A 191 -9.31 7.05 24.01
N TRP A 192 -10.02 5.93 23.79
CA TRP A 192 -9.93 5.06 22.61
C TRP A 192 -10.04 5.80 21.28
N HIS A 193 -10.96 6.75 21.18
CA HIS A 193 -11.23 7.48 19.94
C HIS A 193 -10.04 8.34 19.48
N TRP A 194 -9.25 8.87 20.42
CA TRP A 194 -8.02 9.59 20.09
C TRP A 194 -6.91 8.68 19.59
N GLY A 195 -6.86 7.44 20.07
CA GLY A 195 -5.94 6.43 19.55
C GLY A 195 -6.24 6.09 18.07
N PHE A 196 -7.53 5.91 17.73
CA PHE A 196 -7.96 5.71 16.34
C PHE A 196 -7.74 6.96 15.47
N ALA A 197 -8.01 8.15 16.02
CA ALA A 197 -7.74 9.41 15.32
C ALA A 197 -6.25 9.60 15.01
N ALA A 198 -5.35 9.23 15.95
CA ALA A 198 -3.90 9.28 15.73
C ALA A 198 -3.47 8.38 14.58
N ALA A 199 -4.06 7.18 14.45
CA ALA A 199 -3.84 6.32 13.29
C ALA A 199 -4.29 7.01 11.99
N GLY A 200 -5.44 7.69 12.00
CA GLY A 200 -5.93 8.49 10.87
C GLY A 200 -5.01 9.63 10.49
N ILE A 201 -4.46 10.34 11.48
CA ILE A 201 -3.47 11.41 11.26
C ILE A 201 -2.19 10.84 10.66
N GLY A 202 -1.71 9.70 11.14
CA GLY A 202 -0.56 9.01 10.54
C GLY A 202 -0.78 8.71 9.06
N MET A 203 -1.95 8.17 8.69
CA MET A 203 -2.28 7.91 7.29
C MET A 203 -2.38 9.19 6.47
N LEU A 204 -2.94 10.27 7.03
CA LEU A 204 -2.97 11.58 6.39
C LEU A 204 -1.56 12.10 6.08
N LEU A 205 -0.62 11.99 7.03
CA LEU A 205 0.78 12.38 6.81
C LEU A 205 1.42 11.57 5.68
N GLY A 206 1.14 10.26 5.62
CA GLY A 206 1.57 9.40 4.52
C GLY A 206 1.02 9.84 3.16
N LEU A 207 -0.27 10.20 3.10
CA LEU A 207 -0.91 10.71 1.89
C LEU A 207 -0.34 12.06 1.45
N VAL A 208 -0.17 13.00 2.38
CA VAL A 208 0.44 14.30 2.10
C VAL A 208 1.84 14.10 1.52
N TYR A 209 2.65 13.25 2.15
CA TYR A 209 3.99 12.94 1.66
C TYR A 209 3.95 12.30 0.27
N PHE A 210 3.08 11.31 0.05
CA PHE A 210 2.90 10.65 -1.25
C PHE A 210 2.53 11.66 -2.33
N HIS A 211 1.57 12.55 -2.06
CA HIS A 211 1.12 13.56 -3.02
C HIS A 211 2.26 14.43 -3.56
N PHE A 212 3.09 14.95 -2.66
CA PHE A 212 4.20 15.82 -3.05
C PHE A 212 5.39 15.07 -3.66
N SER A 213 5.59 13.83 -3.27
CA SER A 213 6.72 13.02 -3.74
C SER A 213 6.37 12.06 -4.90
N GLN A 214 5.10 11.92 -5.26
CA GLN A 214 4.64 11.07 -6.37
C GLN A 214 5.39 11.30 -7.70
N PRO A 215 5.76 12.53 -8.11
CA PRO A 215 6.52 12.74 -9.33
C PRO A 215 7.86 11.99 -9.37
N LEU A 216 8.45 11.66 -8.21
CA LEU A 216 9.70 10.89 -8.12
C LEU A 216 9.53 9.42 -8.53
N LEU A 217 8.30 8.91 -8.60
CA LEU A 217 8.01 7.55 -9.07
C LEU A 217 8.11 7.42 -10.60
N GLY A 218 8.05 8.54 -11.32
CA GLY A 218 8.04 8.53 -12.79
C GLY A 218 6.87 7.70 -13.34
N ASP A 219 7.17 6.77 -14.24
CA ASP A 219 6.18 5.91 -14.89
C ASP A 219 5.91 4.59 -14.12
N ALA A 220 6.68 4.29 -13.07
CA ALA A 220 6.49 3.07 -12.27
C ALA A 220 5.07 3.04 -11.66
N GLY A 221 4.28 2.03 -12.00
CA GLY A 221 2.90 1.86 -11.54
C GLY A 221 1.89 2.88 -12.06
N ARG A 222 2.24 3.72 -13.05
CA ARG A 222 1.40 4.83 -13.51
C ARG A 222 0.22 4.39 -14.38
N TYR A 223 0.45 3.42 -15.24
CA TYR A 223 -0.53 3.04 -16.26
C TYR A 223 -1.12 1.66 -16.01
N PRO A 224 -2.47 1.53 -16.10
CA PRO A 224 -3.11 0.22 -16.08
C PRO A 224 -2.89 -0.51 -17.41
N SER A 225 -3.07 -1.83 -17.41
CA SER A 225 -3.00 -2.66 -18.61
C SER A 225 -4.09 -2.34 -19.63
N LEU A 226 -5.29 -1.94 -19.17
CA LEU A 226 -6.39 -1.47 -20.02
C LEU A 226 -6.35 0.07 -20.06
N ARG A 227 -6.03 0.63 -21.22
CA ARG A 227 -5.89 2.09 -21.38
C ARG A 227 -7.23 2.73 -21.79
N PRO A 228 -7.77 3.69 -21.01
CA PRO A 228 -9.06 4.34 -21.32
C PRO A 228 -9.10 5.03 -22.70
N GLY A 229 -7.96 5.49 -23.20
CA GLY A 229 -7.85 6.14 -24.53
C GLY A 229 -7.80 5.15 -25.70
N ASN A 230 -7.60 3.86 -25.47
CA ASN A 230 -7.49 2.86 -26.51
C ASN A 230 -8.90 2.30 -26.84
N VAL A 231 -9.33 2.49 -28.10
CA VAL A 231 -10.65 2.02 -28.58
C VAL A 231 -10.81 0.50 -28.44
N ALA A 232 -9.72 -0.26 -28.66
CA ALA A 232 -9.73 -1.71 -28.54
C ALA A 232 -9.99 -2.20 -27.10
N ASP A 233 -9.64 -1.40 -26.07
CA ASP A 233 -9.81 -1.76 -24.66
C ASP A 233 -11.21 -1.42 -24.10
N ARG A 234 -12.02 -0.63 -24.83
CA ARG A 234 -13.34 -0.16 -24.34
C ARG A 234 -14.30 -1.28 -23.90
N PRO A 235 -14.48 -2.40 -24.63
CA PRO A 235 -15.36 -3.49 -24.20
C PRO A 235 -14.85 -4.14 -22.92
N ALA A 236 -13.53 -4.38 -22.82
CA ALA A 236 -12.88 -4.97 -21.66
C ALA A 236 -13.00 -4.03 -20.44
N LEU A 237 -12.81 -2.73 -20.61
CA LEU A 237 -12.99 -1.72 -19.56
C LEU A 237 -14.45 -1.72 -19.04
N ARG A 238 -15.45 -1.73 -19.92
CA ARG A 238 -16.87 -1.78 -19.52
C ARG A 238 -17.17 -3.05 -18.71
N SER A 239 -16.67 -4.22 -19.14
CA SER A 239 -16.87 -5.48 -18.43
C SER A 239 -16.17 -5.47 -17.08
N ALA A 240 -14.95 -4.92 -16.98
CA ALA A 240 -14.20 -4.77 -15.74
C ALA A 240 -14.93 -3.87 -14.74
N TRP A 241 -15.41 -2.70 -15.16
CA TRP A 241 -16.18 -1.81 -14.29
C TRP A 241 -17.50 -2.42 -13.81
N ARG A 242 -18.19 -3.18 -14.67
CA ARG A 242 -19.39 -3.94 -14.26
C ARG A 242 -19.08 -4.93 -13.14
N ARG A 243 -17.99 -5.70 -13.24
CA ARG A 243 -17.56 -6.64 -12.18
C ARG A 243 -17.29 -5.92 -10.87
N VAL A 244 -16.60 -4.78 -10.90
CA VAL A 244 -16.36 -3.95 -9.69
C VAL A 244 -17.68 -3.48 -9.10
N ALA A 245 -18.59 -2.92 -9.91
CA ALA A 245 -19.89 -2.46 -9.43
C ALA A 245 -20.74 -3.59 -8.84
N THR A 246 -20.76 -4.77 -9.47
CA THR A 246 -21.47 -5.95 -8.94
C THR A 246 -20.84 -6.40 -7.62
N GLY A 247 -19.51 -6.49 -7.54
CA GLY A 247 -18.81 -6.86 -6.30
C GLY A 247 -19.10 -5.89 -5.15
N LEU A 248 -19.06 -4.58 -5.41
CA LEU A 248 -19.42 -3.57 -4.42
C LEU A 248 -20.89 -3.66 -3.99
N ALA A 249 -21.82 -3.89 -4.92
CA ALA A 249 -23.24 -4.05 -4.61
C ALA A 249 -23.48 -5.27 -3.70
N ILE A 250 -22.76 -6.37 -3.92
CA ILE A 250 -22.84 -7.56 -3.06
C ILE A 250 -22.32 -7.23 -1.65
N VAL A 251 -21.17 -6.55 -1.53
CA VAL A 251 -20.58 -6.20 -0.23
C VAL A 251 -21.43 -5.20 0.55
N LEU A 252 -22.08 -4.25 -0.14
CA LEU A 252 -22.92 -3.22 0.50
C LEU A 252 -24.37 -3.68 0.73
N GLY A 253 -24.82 -4.71 0.02
CA GLY A 253 -26.18 -5.26 0.15
C GLY A 253 -26.32 -6.42 1.14
N MET A 254 -25.20 -6.84 1.74
CA MET A 254 -25.14 -7.79 2.86
C MET A 254 -25.10 -7.02 4.20
#